data_e4f3c3f50172c9c7b6e1a054b338b4bc
#
_entry.id   e4f3c3f50172c9c7b6e1a054b338b4bc
#
_cell.length_a   1.000
_cell.length_b   1.000
_cell.length_c   1.000
_cell.angle_alpha   90.00
_cell.angle_beta   90.00
_cell.angle_gamma   90.00
#
_symmetry.space_group_name_H-M   'P 1'
#
loop_
_entity.id
_entity.type
_entity.pdbx_description
1 polymer ?
#
loop_
_entity_poly.entity_id
_entity_poly.type
_entity_poly.pdbx_seq_one_letter_code
_entity_poly.pdbx_strand_id
1 'polypeptide(L)'
;MALLRPLRLFLPVLLIICAGSLRAAPDVDTLARVLRVDDLAQTLHAEGVQHGQTLDQQMLDGRGGAHWAQQVARVYSAERIASAIRQALDTELDPRQRQDCLAFFDSPLGREILSLEIAARVSMRAAEVEEAARAVHQALRDSDDARLAAVTRFVAVNDLIERNVAGTMSASFQFYRGLAEGEMLGLDEGA
;
A
#
# COMPACT_ATOMS: atom_id res chain seq x y z
N MET A 1 -36.18 76.17 29.35
CA MET A 1 -36.62 74.87 28.85
C MET A 1 -35.65 74.46 27.77
N ALA A 2 -34.69 73.65 28.10
CA ALA A 2 -33.69 73.17 27.17
C ALA A 2 -33.73 71.62 27.18
N LEU A 3 -34.09 71.09 26.02
CA LEU A 3 -34.23 69.64 25.78
C LEU A 3 -32.84 69.04 25.51
N LEU A 4 -32.36 68.24 26.45
CA LEU A 4 -31.17 67.39 26.29
C LEU A 4 -31.49 66.17 25.39
N ARG A 5 -30.85 66.09 24.24
CA ARG A 5 -30.85 64.90 23.37
C ARG A 5 -29.74 63.93 23.89
N PRO A 6 -30.04 62.64 24.08
CA PRO A 6 -29.01 61.64 24.41
C PRO A 6 -28.24 61.27 23.16
N LEU A 7 -26.92 61.43 23.25
CA LEU A 7 -25.90 60.98 22.30
C LEU A 7 -25.81 59.46 22.32
N ARG A 8 -26.34 58.82 21.27
CA ARG A 8 -26.18 57.35 21.10
C ARG A 8 -24.77 57.06 20.61
N LEU A 9 -23.94 56.55 21.52
CA LEU A 9 -22.65 55.98 21.18
C LEU A 9 -22.93 54.65 20.42
N PHE A 10 -22.64 54.66 19.11
CA PHE A 10 -22.53 53.44 18.32
C PHE A 10 -21.15 52.80 18.60
N LEU A 11 -21.15 51.72 19.36
CA LEU A 11 -19.99 50.88 19.54
C LEU A 11 -19.90 49.92 18.35
N PRO A 12 -18.90 49.96 17.46
CA PRO A 12 -18.74 48.95 16.43
C PRO A 12 -18.26 47.66 17.10
N VAL A 13 -19.14 46.64 17.12
CA VAL A 13 -18.75 45.29 17.46
C VAL A 13 -17.82 44.81 16.34
N LEU A 14 -16.54 44.80 16.62
CA LEU A 14 -15.50 44.22 15.77
C LEU A 14 -15.68 42.69 15.82
N LEU A 15 -16.43 42.14 14.86
CA LEU A 15 -16.57 40.72 14.62
C LEU A 15 -15.21 40.23 14.08
N ILE A 16 -14.34 39.77 14.98
CA ILE A 16 -13.13 39.03 14.60
C ILE A 16 -13.65 37.67 14.08
N ILE A 17 -13.86 37.61 12.79
CA ILE A 17 -14.01 36.33 12.08
C ILE A 17 -12.63 35.66 12.17
N CYS A 18 -12.45 34.79 13.15
CA CYS A 18 -11.40 33.77 13.11
C CYS A 18 -11.68 32.91 11.87
N ALA A 19 -11.18 33.34 10.73
CA ALA A 19 -11.00 32.50 9.57
C ALA A 19 -9.96 31.45 9.97
N GLY A 20 -10.41 30.41 10.68
CA GLY A 20 -9.67 29.17 10.77
C GLY A 20 -9.43 28.76 9.33
N SER A 21 -8.19 28.76 8.91
CA SER A 21 -7.78 28.24 7.61
C SER A 21 -8.30 26.81 7.55
N LEU A 22 -9.42 26.62 6.87
CA LEU A 22 -9.85 25.30 6.39
C LEU A 22 -8.71 24.85 5.48
N ARG A 23 -7.75 24.14 6.05
CA ARG A 23 -6.74 23.47 5.26
C ARG A 23 -7.52 22.46 4.43
N ALA A 24 -7.60 22.71 3.11
CA ALA A 24 -8.17 21.73 2.19
C ALA A 24 -7.47 20.38 2.46
N ALA A 25 -8.25 19.31 2.46
CA ALA A 25 -7.68 17.97 2.59
C ALA A 25 -6.57 17.81 1.54
N PRO A 26 -5.44 17.19 1.90
CA PRO A 26 -4.37 16.98 0.94
C PRO A 26 -4.93 16.19 -0.24
N ASP A 27 -4.56 16.64 -1.43
CA ASP A 27 -4.83 15.95 -2.67
C ASP A 27 -4.20 14.55 -2.64
N VAL A 28 -4.96 13.56 -3.12
CA VAL A 28 -4.53 12.14 -3.18
C VAL A 28 -3.23 11.99 -3.94
N ASP A 29 -3.02 12.77 -5.01
CA ASP A 29 -1.78 12.73 -5.79
C ASP A 29 -0.57 13.22 -4.98
N THR A 30 -0.77 14.19 -4.09
CA THR A 30 0.28 14.64 -3.17
C THR A 30 0.63 13.55 -2.16
N LEU A 31 -0.37 12.89 -1.57
CA LEU A 31 -0.14 11.76 -0.67
C LEU A 31 0.51 10.58 -1.39
N ALA A 32 0.04 10.21 -2.57
CA ALA A 32 0.61 9.14 -3.38
C ALA A 32 2.08 9.38 -3.74
N ARG A 33 2.45 10.63 -4.03
CA ARG A 33 3.84 11.02 -4.29
C ARG A 33 4.71 10.87 -3.04
N VAL A 34 4.23 11.34 -1.89
CA VAL A 34 4.96 11.20 -0.61
C VAL A 34 5.12 9.74 -0.22
N LEU A 35 4.09 8.91 -0.42
CA LEU A 35 4.13 7.47 -0.21
C LEU A 35 4.94 6.70 -1.26
N ARG A 36 5.48 7.38 -2.28
CA ARG A 36 6.26 6.77 -3.35
C ARG A 36 5.49 5.66 -4.09
N VAL A 37 4.21 5.89 -4.33
CA VAL A 37 3.31 4.88 -4.93
C VAL A 37 3.83 4.37 -6.27
N ASP A 38 4.44 5.22 -7.08
CA ASP A 38 4.97 4.81 -8.38
C ASP A 38 6.18 3.88 -8.25
N ASP A 39 7.09 4.14 -7.29
CA ASP A 39 8.23 3.26 -7.02
C ASP A 39 7.76 1.90 -6.48
N LEU A 40 6.78 1.91 -5.59
CA LEU A 40 6.16 0.69 -5.08
C LEU A 40 5.48 -0.09 -6.21
N ALA A 41 4.73 0.57 -7.09
CA ALA A 41 4.06 -0.07 -8.21
C ALA A 41 5.05 -0.71 -9.21
N GLN A 42 6.18 -0.05 -9.47
CA GLN A 42 7.26 -0.63 -10.29
C GLN A 42 7.87 -1.88 -9.63
N THR A 43 8.07 -1.83 -8.32
CA THR A 43 8.59 -2.98 -7.56
C THR A 43 7.61 -4.16 -7.63
N LEU A 44 6.33 -3.91 -7.38
CA LEU A 44 5.26 -4.92 -7.47
C LEU A 44 5.08 -5.48 -8.88
N HIS A 45 5.23 -4.63 -9.90
CA HIS A 45 5.26 -5.09 -11.29
C HIS A 45 6.39 -6.11 -11.52
N ALA A 46 7.60 -5.77 -11.11
CA ALA A 46 8.75 -6.64 -11.27
C ALA A 46 8.62 -7.97 -10.50
N GLU A 47 8.08 -7.91 -9.26
CA GLU A 47 7.74 -9.12 -8.48
C GLU A 47 6.70 -9.99 -9.19
N GLY A 48 5.63 -9.36 -9.70
CA GLY A 48 4.56 -10.03 -10.40
C GLY A 48 5.03 -10.72 -11.69
N VAL A 49 5.89 -10.06 -12.44
CA VAL A 49 6.50 -10.68 -13.65
C VAL A 49 7.36 -11.88 -13.27
N GLN A 50 8.20 -11.77 -12.23
CA GLN A 50 9.01 -12.88 -11.74
C GLN A 50 8.14 -14.06 -11.23
N HIS A 51 7.07 -13.75 -10.48
CA HIS A 51 6.11 -14.75 -10.02
C HIS A 51 5.41 -15.44 -11.20
N GLY A 52 5.00 -14.69 -12.22
CA GLY A 52 4.41 -15.24 -13.45
C GLY A 52 5.34 -16.19 -14.19
N GLN A 53 6.64 -15.92 -14.24
CA GLN A 53 7.63 -16.83 -14.79
C GLN A 53 7.75 -18.13 -13.98
N THR A 54 7.71 -18.02 -12.65
CA THR A 54 7.71 -19.18 -11.75
C THR A 54 6.48 -20.05 -11.97
N LEU A 55 5.29 -19.45 -12.09
CA LEU A 55 4.05 -20.16 -12.39
C LEU A 55 4.09 -20.85 -13.76
N ASP A 56 4.66 -20.20 -14.78
CA ASP A 56 4.85 -20.82 -16.10
C ASP A 56 5.66 -22.08 -16.00
N GLN A 57 6.77 -22.05 -15.27
CA GLN A 57 7.62 -23.23 -15.06
C GLN A 57 6.92 -24.34 -14.26
N GLN A 58 6.19 -23.97 -13.20
CA GLN A 58 5.58 -24.95 -12.29
C GLN A 58 4.27 -25.55 -12.81
N MET A 59 3.47 -24.80 -13.56
CA MET A 59 2.12 -25.19 -13.96
C MET A 59 2.00 -25.48 -15.46
N LEU A 60 2.81 -24.83 -16.29
CA LEU A 60 2.76 -24.94 -17.75
C LEU A 60 4.00 -25.59 -18.36
N ASP A 61 4.93 -26.09 -17.54
CA ASP A 61 6.22 -26.65 -17.98
C ASP A 61 7.00 -25.68 -18.91
N GLY A 62 6.91 -24.38 -18.66
CA GLY A 62 7.53 -23.34 -19.49
C GLY A 62 6.86 -23.14 -20.86
N ARG A 63 5.67 -23.68 -21.07
CA ARG A 63 4.96 -23.66 -22.38
C ARG A 63 4.00 -22.46 -22.53
N GLY A 64 3.90 -21.59 -21.54
CA GLY A 64 2.99 -20.42 -21.58
C GLY A 64 3.33 -19.41 -22.68
N GLY A 65 4.61 -19.31 -23.05
CA GLY A 65 5.09 -18.51 -24.16
C GLY A 65 4.74 -17.02 -24.07
N ALA A 66 4.71 -16.37 -25.23
CA ALA A 66 4.47 -14.92 -25.32
C ALA A 66 3.07 -14.51 -24.83
N HIS A 67 2.06 -15.37 -25.04
CA HIS A 67 0.70 -15.08 -24.58
C HIS A 67 0.63 -15.00 -23.05
N TRP A 68 1.19 -15.97 -22.35
CA TRP A 68 1.27 -15.96 -20.89
C TRP A 68 2.03 -14.73 -20.37
N ALA A 69 3.21 -14.47 -20.90
CA ALA A 69 4.02 -13.33 -20.52
C ALA A 69 3.26 -12.00 -20.68
N GLN A 70 2.49 -11.85 -21.76
CA GLN A 70 1.65 -10.67 -22.02
C GLN A 70 0.50 -10.56 -20.99
N GLN A 71 -0.15 -11.66 -20.64
CA GLN A 71 -1.21 -11.67 -19.61
C GLN A 71 -0.63 -11.26 -18.25
N VAL A 72 0.50 -11.84 -17.85
CA VAL A 72 1.19 -11.49 -16.61
C VAL A 72 1.55 -10.00 -16.59
N ALA A 73 2.18 -9.47 -17.64
CA ALA A 73 2.56 -8.05 -17.74
C ALA A 73 1.33 -7.12 -17.66
N ARG A 74 0.19 -7.54 -18.22
CA ARG A 74 -1.07 -6.78 -18.17
C ARG A 74 -1.68 -6.79 -16.76
N VAL A 75 -1.70 -7.95 -16.10
CA VAL A 75 -2.25 -8.09 -14.73
C VAL A 75 -1.42 -7.28 -13.75
N TYR A 76 -0.11 -7.38 -13.84
CA TYR A 76 0.83 -6.68 -12.95
C TYR A 76 1.33 -5.35 -13.53
N SER A 77 0.60 -4.70 -14.43
CA SER A 77 0.98 -3.38 -14.95
C SER A 77 1.18 -2.37 -13.82
N ALA A 78 2.32 -1.69 -13.79
CA ALA A 78 2.63 -0.70 -12.77
C ALA A 78 1.60 0.44 -12.74
N GLU A 79 1.07 0.84 -13.89
CA GLU A 79 0.03 1.86 -14.00
C GLU A 79 -1.28 1.42 -13.32
N ARG A 80 -1.69 0.16 -13.53
CA ARG A 80 -2.89 -0.39 -12.89
C ARG A 80 -2.72 -0.49 -11.39
N ILE A 81 -1.56 -0.95 -10.93
CA ILE A 81 -1.23 -1.04 -9.50
C ILE A 81 -1.25 0.35 -8.88
N ALA A 82 -0.55 1.32 -9.48
CA ALA A 82 -0.52 2.69 -8.98
C ALA A 82 -1.90 3.33 -8.96
N SER A 83 -2.72 3.11 -10.00
CA SER A 83 -4.10 3.60 -10.06
C SER A 83 -4.97 2.99 -8.97
N ALA A 84 -4.88 1.67 -8.75
CA ALA A 84 -5.62 0.99 -7.69
C ALA A 84 -5.24 1.50 -6.30
N ILE A 85 -3.95 1.73 -6.04
CA ILE A 85 -3.49 2.30 -4.77
C ILE A 85 -4.02 3.72 -4.58
N ARG A 86 -3.94 4.59 -5.61
CA ARG A 86 -4.49 5.95 -5.54
C ARG A 86 -6.00 5.94 -5.27
N GLN A 87 -6.72 5.07 -5.95
CA GLN A 87 -8.15 4.90 -5.72
C GLN A 87 -8.44 4.46 -4.28
N ALA A 88 -7.70 3.50 -3.75
CA ALA A 88 -7.84 3.07 -2.35
C ALA A 88 -7.54 4.21 -1.37
N LEU A 89 -6.49 4.99 -1.59
CA LEU A 89 -6.18 6.17 -0.77
C LEU A 89 -7.30 7.21 -0.78
N ASP A 90 -8.01 7.34 -1.90
CA ASP A 90 -9.13 8.28 -2.02
C ASP A 90 -10.41 7.77 -1.35
N THR A 91 -10.70 6.48 -1.48
CA THR A 91 -11.95 5.90 -0.99
C THR A 91 -11.91 5.46 0.47
N GLU A 92 -10.75 4.99 0.95
CA GLU A 92 -10.62 4.39 2.28
C GLU A 92 -10.15 5.38 3.35
N LEU A 93 -9.49 6.49 2.95
CA LEU A 93 -8.99 7.48 3.89
C LEU A 93 -9.89 8.71 3.91
N ASP A 94 -10.39 9.06 5.09
CA ASP A 94 -11.04 10.34 5.28
C ASP A 94 -10.03 11.52 5.19
N PRO A 95 -10.51 12.77 5.07
CA PRO A 95 -9.63 13.94 4.93
C PRO A 95 -8.62 14.12 6.08
N ARG A 96 -8.99 13.74 7.30
CA ARG A 96 -8.13 13.82 8.48
C ARG A 96 -7.04 12.75 8.44
N GLN A 97 -7.41 11.52 8.12
CA GLN A 97 -6.47 10.42 7.96
C GLN A 97 -5.44 10.72 6.87
N ARG A 98 -5.86 11.29 5.73
CA ARG A 98 -4.94 11.74 4.67
C ARG A 98 -3.95 12.80 5.18
N GLN A 99 -4.43 13.76 5.97
CA GLN A 99 -3.57 14.78 6.56
C GLN A 99 -2.56 14.19 7.55
N ASP A 100 -2.99 13.27 8.41
CA ASP A 100 -2.13 12.61 9.39
C ASP A 100 -1.07 11.73 8.70
N CYS A 101 -1.47 10.96 7.68
CA CYS A 101 -0.54 10.19 6.84
C CYS A 101 0.48 11.10 6.16
N LEU A 102 0.03 12.20 5.53
CA LEU A 102 0.93 13.13 4.88
C LEU A 102 1.93 13.73 5.87
N ALA A 103 1.46 14.17 7.05
CA ALA A 103 2.32 14.77 8.06
C ALA A 103 3.40 13.79 8.56
N PHE A 104 3.04 12.51 8.71
CA PHE A 104 4.00 11.48 9.14
C PHE A 104 4.98 11.12 8.01
N PHE A 105 4.48 10.73 6.85
CA PHE A 105 5.33 10.20 5.78
C PHE A 105 6.16 11.25 5.05
N ASP A 106 5.78 12.54 5.12
CA ASP A 106 6.61 13.65 4.63
C ASP A 106 7.67 14.11 5.66
N SER A 107 7.64 13.57 6.88
CA SER A 107 8.69 13.80 7.88
C SER A 107 10.01 13.10 7.50
N PRO A 108 11.17 13.53 8.06
CA PRO A 108 12.43 12.82 7.84
C PRO A 108 12.36 11.33 8.17
N LEU A 109 11.73 10.98 9.30
CA LEU A 109 11.55 9.58 9.73
C LEU A 109 10.65 8.80 8.76
N GLY A 110 9.51 9.37 8.35
CA GLY A 110 8.59 8.72 7.42
C GLY A 110 9.23 8.43 6.06
N ARG A 111 9.99 9.40 5.53
CA ARG A 111 10.75 9.21 4.28
C ARG A 111 11.84 8.15 4.39
N GLU A 112 12.52 8.08 5.54
CA GLU A 112 13.51 7.04 5.81
C GLU A 112 12.84 5.65 5.84
N ILE A 113 11.73 5.49 6.57
CA ILE A 113 10.96 4.25 6.63
C ILE A 113 10.57 3.78 5.23
N LEU A 114 9.94 4.65 4.42
CA LEU A 114 9.54 4.30 3.05
C LEU A 114 10.72 3.87 2.19
N SER A 115 11.86 4.54 2.33
CA SER A 115 13.06 4.19 1.58
C SER A 115 13.60 2.82 1.99
N LEU A 116 13.61 2.51 3.28
CA LEU A 116 14.03 1.21 3.80
C LEU A 116 13.08 0.09 3.39
N GLU A 117 11.77 0.32 3.45
CA GLU A 117 10.76 -0.66 3.03
C GLU A 117 10.88 -1.02 1.54
N ILE A 118 10.99 -0.01 0.67
CA ILE A 118 11.17 -0.25 -0.77
C ILE A 118 12.49 -0.97 -1.04
N ALA A 119 13.59 -0.52 -0.41
CA ALA A 119 14.89 -1.15 -0.57
C ALA A 119 14.91 -2.61 -0.09
N ALA A 120 14.31 -2.89 1.06
CA ALA A 120 14.17 -4.25 1.59
C ALA A 120 13.37 -5.14 0.64
N ARG A 121 12.24 -4.62 0.11
CA ARG A 121 11.41 -5.36 -0.84
C ARG A 121 12.16 -5.70 -2.13
N VAL A 122 12.92 -4.74 -2.67
CA VAL A 122 13.77 -4.98 -3.85
C VAL A 122 14.84 -6.04 -3.55
N SER A 123 15.48 -5.97 -2.38
CA SER A 123 16.53 -6.91 -1.99
C SER A 123 15.99 -8.34 -1.79
N MET A 124 14.80 -8.48 -1.21
CA MET A 124 14.17 -9.78 -0.95
C MET A 124 13.72 -10.53 -2.22
N ARG A 125 13.82 -9.91 -3.40
CA ARG A 125 13.62 -10.59 -4.68
C ARG A 125 14.73 -11.57 -5.04
N ALA A 126 15.91 -11.40 -4.45
CA ALA A 126 17.03 -12.33 -4.61
C ALA A 126 16.87 -13.49 -3.63
N ALA A 127 16.79 -14.72 -4.14
CA ALA A 127 16.54 -15.91 -3.32
C ALA A 127 17.59 -16.10 -2.21
N GLU A 128 18.84 -15.76 -2.49
CA GLU A 128 19.92 -15.81 -1.50
C GLU A 128 19.74 -14.83 -0.34
N VAL A 129 19.12 -13.66 -0.59
CA VAL A 129 18.83 -12.68 0.47
C VAL A 129 17.67 -13.18 1.33
N GLU A 130 16.63 -13.74 0.73
CA GLU A 130 15.51 -14.35 1.45
C GLU A 130 15.98 -15.52 2.32
N GLU A 131 16.81 -16.40 1.77
CA GLU A 131 17.37 -17.55 2.49
C GLU A 131 18.26 -17.10 3.67
N ALA A 132 19.13 -16.12 3.46
CA ALA A 132 19.96 -15.56 4.52
C ALA A 132 19.10 -14.91 5.63
N ALA A 133 18.05 -14.15 5.28
CA ALA A 133 17.13 -13.55 6.23
C ALA A 133 16.39 -14.62 7.05
N ARG A 134 15.96 -15.69 6.40
CA ARG A 134 15.32 -16.85 7.04
C ARG A 134 16.25 -17.56 8.02
N ALA A 135 17.51 -17.78 7.62
CA ALA A 135 18.51 -18.39 8.48
C ALA A 135 18.81 -17.53 9.72
N VAL A 136 18.95 -16.20 9.55
CA VAL A 136 19.14 -15.25 10.67
C VAL A 136 17.95 -15.29 11.62
N HIS A 137 16.73 -15.26 11.09
CA HIS A 137 15.52 -15.34 11.92
C HIS A 137 15.49 -16.65 12.73
N GLN A 138 15.80 -17.78 12.12
CA GLN A 138 15.86 -19.08 12.83
C GLN A 138 16.92 -19.09 13.94
N ALA A 139 18.11 -18.50 13.69
CA ALA A 139 19.18 -18.44 14.67
C ALA A 139 18.84 -17.54 15.88
N LEU A 140 18.07 -16.48 15.65
CA LEU A 140 17.69 -15.52 16.71
C LEU A 140 16.39 -15.87 17.43
N ARG A 141 15.59 -16.79 16.90
CA ARG A 141 14.21 -17.07 17.36
C ARG A 141 14.12 -17.37 18.86
N ASP A 142 15.08 -18.07 19.38
CA ASP A 142 15.12 -18.52 20.79
C ASP A 142 16.10 -17.66 21.63
N SER A 143 16.48 -16.46 21.14
CA SER A 143 17.38 -15.52 21.81
C SER A 143 16.67 -14.31 22.36
N ASP A 144 17.32 -13.58 23.28
CA ASP A 144 16.84 -12.30 23.81
C ASP A 144 17.22 -11.10 22.90
N ASP A 145 17.25 -11.30 21.57
CA ASP A 145 17.62 -10.25 20.62
C ASP A 145 16.56 -9.13 20.61
N ALA A 146 16.98 -7.92 21.00
CA ALA A 146 16.09 -6.77 21.13
C ALA A 146 15.49 -6.32 19.79
N ARG A 147 16.20 -6.53 18.69
CA ARG A 147 15.74 -6.18 17.34
C ARG A 147 14.64 -7.15 16.91
N LEU A 148 14.85 -8.46 17.14
CA LEU A 148 13.83 -9.45 16.84
C LEU A 148 12.57 -9.23 17.67
N ALA A 149 12.70 -8.90 18.96
CA ALA A 149 11.57 -8.55 19.82
C ALA A 149 10.79 -7.33 19.30
N ALA A 150 11.50 -6.29 18.82
CA ALA A 150 10.86 -5.11 18.21
C ALA A 150 10.10 -5.46 16.91
N VAL A 151 10.69 -6.27 16.03
CA VAL A 151 10.06 -6.76 14.81
C VAL A 151 8.82 -7.60 15.11
N THR A 152 8.92 -8.54 16.07
CA THR A 152 7.79 -9.37 16.50
C THR A 152 6.62 -8.52 17.01
N ARG A 153 6.93 -7.50 17.82
CA ARG A 153 5.91 -6.56 18.30
C ARG A 153 5.29 -5.75 17.16
N PHE A 154 6.10 -5.28 16.19
CA PHE A 154 5.59 -4.56 15.03
C PHE A 154 4.64 -5.42 14.20
N VAL A 155 5.00 -6.68 13.94
CA VAL A 155 4.16 -7.66 13.23
C VAL A 155 2.83 -7.87 13.96
N ALA A 156 2.87 -8.05 15.29
CA ALA A 156 1.68 -8.29 16.10
C ALA A 156 0.75 -7.08 16.17
N VAL A 157 1.29 -5.87 16.41
CA VAL A 157 0.48 -4.63 16.53
C VAL A 157 -0.23 -4.27 15.23
N ASN A 158 0.34 -4.65 14.09
CA ASN A 158 -0.22 -4.37 12.77
C ASN A 158 -1.01 -5.54 12.17
N ASP A 159 -1.22 -6.63 12.89
CA ASP A 159 -1.92 -7.84 12.43
C ASP A 159 -1.38 -8.36 11.08
N LEU A 160 -0.05 -8.25 10.87
CA LEU A 160 0.54 -8.50 9.56
C LEU A 160 0.39 -9.95 9.11
N ILE A 161 0.39 -10.92 10.04
CA ILE A 161 0.24 -12.34 9.70
C ILE A 161 -1.18 -12.60 9.19
N GLU A 162 -2.20 -12.19 9.94
CA GLU A 162 -3.60 -12.38 9.57
C GLU A 162 -3.94 -11.70 8.25
N ARG A 163 -3.44 -10.47 8.06
CA ARG A 163 -3.63 -9.70 6.81
C ARG A 163 -2.97 -10.40 5.62
N ASN A 164 -1.74 -10.91 5.78
CA ASN A 164 -1.06 -11.65 4.72
C ASN A 164 -1.75 -12.97 4.40
N VAL A 165 -2.19 -13.73 5.40
CA VAL A 165 -2.95 -14.97 5.21
C VAL A 165 -4.24 -14.69 4.46
N ALA A 166 -5.04 -13.71 4.91
CA ALA A 166 -6.29 -13.33 4.26
C ALA A 166 -6.06 -12.88 2.80
N GLY A 167 -5.04 -12.07 2.57
CA GLY A 167 -4.66 -11.61 1.23
C GLY A 167 -4.26 -12.77 0.30
N THR A 168 -3.42 -13.69 0.80
CA THR A 168 -2.99 -14.87 0.05
C THR A 168 -4.15 -15.81 -0.28
N MET A 169 -5.03 -16.05 0.69
CA MET A 169 -6.23 -16.88 0.48
C MET A 169 -7.17 -16.25 -0.55
N SER A 170 -7.38 -14.93 -0.47
CA SER A 170 -8.19 -14.20 -1.45
C SER A 170 -7.59 -14.27 -2.85
N ALA A 171 -6.28 -14.05 -2.98
CA ALA A 171 -5.58 -14.15 -4.27
C ALA A 171 -5.66 -15.58 -4.85
N SER A 172 -5.43 -16.61 -4.03
CA SER A 172 -5.56 -18.01 -4.43
C SER A 172 -6.98 -18.35 -4.89
N PHE A 173 -7.99 -17.90 -4.14
CA PHE A 173 -9.39 -18.11 -4.53
C PHE A 173 -9.72 -17.47 -5.88
N GLN A 174 -9.30 -16.21 -6.10
CA GLN A 174 -9.51 -15.54 -7.38
C GLN A 174 -8.78 -16.23 -8.53
N PHE A 175 -7.58 -16.73 -8.28
CA PHE A 175 -6.81 -17.48 -9.26
C PHE A 175 -7.52 -18.77 -9.68
N TYR A 176 -7.92 -19.61 -8.71
CA TYR A 176 -8.65 -20.86 -9.02
C TYR A 176 -10.01 -20.60 -9.67
N ARG A 177 -10.71 -19.55 -9.24
CA ARG A 177 -11.96 -19.16 -9.89
C ARG A 177 -11.72 -18.76 -11.35
N GLY A 178 -10.68 -17.99 -11.62
CA GLY A 178 -10.31 -17.63 -13.00
C GLY A 178 -9.94 -18.80 -13.87
N LEU A 179 -9.27 -19.83 -13.30
CA LEU A 179 -8.98 -21.08 -14.01
C LEU A 179 -10.26 -21.84 -14.33
N ALA A 180 -11.20 -21.92 -13.40
CA ALA A 180 -12.49 -22.61 -13.59
C ALA A 180 -13.38 -21.90 -14.62
N GLU A 181 -13.45 -20.59 -14.57
CA GLU A 181 -14.24 -19.78 -15.52
C GLU A 181 -13.60 -19.70 -16.92
N GLY A 182 -12.27 -19.84 -17.02
CA GLY A 182 -11.52 -19.70 -18.27
C GLY A 182 -11.42 -20.95 -19.12
N GLU A 183 -12.12 -22.04 -18.79
CA GLU A 183 -12.05 -23.35 -19.51
C GLU A 183 -10.61 -23.91 -19.66
N MET A 184 -9.64 -23.32 -18.98
CA MET A 184 -8.23 -23.73 -19.08
C MET A 184 -7.94 -25.10 -18.45
N LEU A 185 -8.87 -25.63 -17.66
CA LEU A 185 -8.72 -26.95 -17.04
C LEU A 185 -9.22 -28.11 -17.94
N GLY A 186 -9.74 -27.80 -19.15
CA GLY A 186 -10.16 -28.83 -20.09
C GLY A 186 -11.09 -29.90 -19.47
N LEU A 187 -11.87 -29.54 -18.46
CA LEU A 187 -12.90 -30.34 -17.90
C LEU A 187 -14.07 -30.27 -18.88
N ASP A 188 -13.90 -30.97 -20.00
CA ASP A 188 -15.02 -31.30 -20.89
C ASP A 188 -16.10 -31.98 -20.04
N GLU A 189 -17.27 -31.40 -19.95
CA GLU A 189 -18.48 -32.03 -19.45
C GLU A 189 -18.89 -33.12 -20.43
N GLY A 190 -18.05 -34.15 -20.61
CA GLY A 190 -18.24 -35.16 -21.60
C GLY A 190 -17.50 -36.46 -21.32
N ALA A 191 -17.77 -37.09 -20.16
CA ALA A 191 -17.51 -38.50 -19.95
C ALA A 191 -18.50 -39.08 -18.93
#